data_bd407ae6a68b527e586149c3120f0b36
#
_entry.id   bd407ae6a68b527e586149c3120f0b36
#
_cell.length_a   1.000
_cell.length_b   1.000
_cell.length_c   1.000
_cell.angle_alpha   90.00
_cell.angle_beta   90.00
_cell.angle_gamma   90.00
#
_symmetry.space_group_name_H-M   'P 1'
#
loop_
_entity.id
_entity.type
_entity.pdbx_description
1 polymer ?
#
loop_
_entity_poly.entity_id
_entity_poly.type
_entity_poly.pdbx_seq_one_letter_code
_entity_poly.pdbx_strand_id
1 'polypeptide(L)'
;MPKLSEKAVERKKSQIEDAAKQLFIRQGFHATSMRNISARAGTSLGNLYNYYPTKEAILGSIISKYQQVVDDRLRSMFDEIEDPLNPDDLKRFARLVKQMVNEHHEFWLLMYIDVLEFENQHFRKMFENLAQKLRHRFAKPFAELKRSGALHDGVDPAIGFTAAYMQFFNYFIVEKLFGGNMHLGINDEQAINSLTDIYSRGILRSQHRRSPGKTTHKTQPAHRGRKGTSK
;
A
#
# COMPACT_ATOMS: atom_id res chain seq x y z
N MET A 1 9.25 -42.22 11.96
CA MET A 1 8.08 -41.36 11.71
C MET A 1 8.13 -40.90 10.24
N PRO A 2 7.08 -41.00 9.45
CA PRO A 2 7.12 -40.52 8.08
C PRO A 2 7.40 -39.02 8.06
N LYS A 3 8.36 -38.60 7.23
CA LYS A 3 8.65 -37.17 7.00
C LYS A 3 7.39 -36.53 6.45
N LEU A 4 6.84 -35.54 7.15
CA LEU A 4 5.75 -34.71 6.62
C LEU A 4 6.20 -34.08 5.31
N SER A 5 5.33 -34.06 4.29
CA SER A 5 5.65 -33.35 3.05
C SER A 5 5.83 -31.85 3.34
N GLU A 6 6.66 -31.16 2.57
CA GLU A 6 6.89 -29.71 2.71
C GLU A 6 5.57 -28.91 2.74
N LYS A 7 4.61 -29.32 1.89
CA LYS A 7 3.25 -28.73 1.87
C LYS A 7 2.50 -28.93 3.21
N ALA A 8 2.66 -30.08 3.87
CA ALA A 8 2.01 -30.34 5.15
C ALA A 8 2.66 -29.50 6.27
N VAL A 9 3.96 -29.33 6.24
CA VAL A 9 4.71 -28.47 7.16
C VAL A 9 4.26 -27.01 7.01
N GLU A 10 4.23 -26.49 5.77
CA GLU A 10 3.83 -25.11 5.52
C GLU A 10 2.36 -24.85 5.91
N ARG A 11 1.47 -25.77 5.60
CA ARG A 11 0.07 -25.68 6.04
C ARG A 11 -0.05 -25.61 7.57
N LYS A 12 0.77 -26.39 8.29
CA LYS A 12 0.74 -26.37 9.76
C LYS A 12 1.33 -25.08 10.32
N LYS A 13 2.40 -24.56 9.73
CA LYS A 13 2.95 -23.24 10.06
C LYS A 13 1.90 -22.16 9.88
N SER A 14 1.22 -22.12 8.73
CA SER A 14 0.15 -21.15 8.46
C SER A 14 -0.97 -21.19 9.51
N GLN A 15 -1.43 -22.39 9.91
CA GLN A 15 -2.44 -22.54 10.97
C GLN A 15 -1.97 -21.94 12.30
N ILE A 16 -0.70 -22.16 12.66
CA ILE A 16 -0.11 -21.63 13.90
C ILE A 16 -0.01 -20.10 13.82
N GLU A 17 0.49 -19.58 12.70
CA GLU A 17 0.65 -18.14 12.45
C GLU A 17 -0.69 -17.40 12.47
N ASP A 18 -1.72 -17.94 11.83
CA ASP A 18 -3.08 -17.36 11.83
C ASP A 18 -3.68 -17.31 13.25
N ALA A 19 -3.51 -18.39 14.01
CA ALA A 19 -3.95 -18.45 15.41
C ALA A 19 -3.22 -17.42 16.28
N ALA A 20 -1.89 -17.32 16.12
CA ALA A 20 -1.06 -16.37 16.85
C ALA A 20 -1.39 -14.93 16.49
N LYS A 21 -1.51 -14.61 15.19
CA LYS A 21 -1.90 -13.28 14.69
C LYS A 21 -3.19 -12.79 15.33
N GLN A 22 -4.23 -13.64 15.32
CA GLN A 22 -5.51 -13.27 15.91
C GLN A 22 -5.42 -13.01 17.42
N LEU A 23 -4.60 -13.79 18.14
CA LEU A 23 -4.38 -13.59 19.57
C LEU A 23 -3.58 -12.31 19.84
N PHE A 24 -2.52 -12.07 19.10
CA PHE A 24 -1.70 -10.86 19.23
C PHE A 24 -2.53 -9.59 19.02
N ILE A 25 -3.38 -9.57 18.00
CA ILE A 25 -4.25 -8.42 17.70
C ILE A 25 -5.34 -8.26 18.77
N ARG A 26 -5.92 -9.36 19.25
CA ARG A 26 -7.08 -9.31 20.15
C ARG A 26 -6.74 -8.96 21.58
N GLN A 27 -5.67 -9.53 22.12
CA GLN A 27 -5.33 -9.45 23.56
C GLN A 27 -3.91 -8.92 23.82
N GLY A 28 -3.16 -8.56 22.76
CA GLY A 28 -1.79 -8.09 22.86
C GLY A 28 -0.76 -9.21 22.85
N PHE A 29 0.47 -8.84 22.57
CA PHE A 29 1.59 -9.78 22.48
C PHE A 29 1.95 -10.40 23.84
N HIS A 30 2.07 -9.59 24.91
CA HIS A 30 2.47 -10.07 26.23
C HIS A 30 1.44 -11.00 26.88
N ALA A 31 0.15 -10.72 26.72
CA ALA A 31 -0.92 -11.57 27.24
C ALA A 31 -1.09 -12.88 26.47
N THR A 32 -0.41 -13.04 25.32
CA THR A 32 -0.48 -14.25 24.50
C THR A 32 0.65 -15.21 24.88
N SER A 33 0.29 -16.45 25.25
CA SER A 33 1.24 -17.53 25.54
C SER A 33 1.29 -18.59 24.43
N MET A 34 2.38 -19.35 24.36
CA MET A 34 2.50 -20.50 23.45
C MET A 34 1.39 -21.52 23.66
N ARG A 35 0.89 -21.67 24.91
CA ARG A 35 -0.27 -22.53 25.23
C ARG A 35 -1.56 -21.99 24.63
N ASN A 36 -1.80 -20.69 24.69
CA ASN A 36 -2.96 -20.07 24.02
C ASN A 36 -2.91 -20.29 22.51
N ILE A 37 -1.74 -20.10 21.91
CA ILE A 37 -1.53 -20.30 20.47
C ILE A 37 -1.78 -21.78 20.08
N SER A 38 -1.20 -22.74 20.83
CA SER A 38 -1.37 -24.16 20.52
C SER A 38 -2.83 -24.60 20.60
N ALA A 39 -3.55 -24.16 21.65
CA ALA A 39 -4.97 -24.45 21.82
C ALA A 39 -5.80 -23.90 20.66
N ARG A 40 -5.56 -22.64 20.27
CA ARG A 40 -6.30 -22.01 19.17
C ARG A 40 -5.95 -22.60 17.80
N ALA A 41 -4.69 -23.01 17.58
CA ALA A 41 -4.24 -23.67 16.35
C ALA A 41 -4.64 -25.16 16.25
N GLY A 42 -5.35 -25.69 17.24
CA GLY A 42 -5.74 -27.12 17.25
C GLY A 42 -4.51 -28.05 17.21
N THR A 43 -3.47 -27.74 17.99
CA THR A 43 -2.24 -28.55 18.05
C THR A 43 -1.77 -28.71 19.49
N SER A 44 -1.00 -29.77 19.77
CA SER A 44 -0.38 -29.91 21.09
C SER A 44 0.75 -28.87 21.26
N LEU A 45 1.01 -28.48 22.52
CA LEU A 45 2.09 -27.54 22.84
C LEU A 45 3.46 -28.08 22.39
N GLY A 46 3.72 -29.38 22.58
CA GLY A 46 4.98 -30.01 22.12
C GLY A 46 5.12 -29.97 20.59
N ASN A 47 4.03 -30.18 19.87
CA ASN A 47 4.05 -30.07 18.40
C ASN A 47 4.25 -28.62 17.94
N LEU A 48 3.71 -27.64 18.65
CA LEU A 48 3.96 -26.23 18.35
C LEU A 48 5.46 -25.89 18.42
N TYR A 49 6.14 -26.35 19.48
CA TYR A 49 7.57 -26.13 19.66
C TYR A 49 8.45 -26.76 18.57
N ASN A 50 7.97 -27.77 17.85
CA ASN A 50 8.66 -28.32 16.69
C ASN A 50 8.71 -27.35 15.49
N TYR A 51 7.80 -26.37 15.42
CA TYR A 51 7.74 -25.37 14.34
C TYR A 51 8.33 -24.04 14.76
N TYR A 52 8.06 -23.63 16.00
CA TYR A 52 8.47 -22.31 16.51
C TYR A 52 8.94 -22.41 17.95
N PRO A 53 10.19 -22.02 18.23
CA PRO A 53 10.74 -22.11 19.59
C PRO A 53 10.12 -21.09 20.55
N THR A 54 9.66 -19.93 20.02
CA THR A 54 9.11 -18.84 20.83
C THR A 54 7.96 -18.13 20.10
N LYS A 55 7.18 -17.34 20.82
CA LYS A 55 6.12 -16.52 20.21
C LYS A 55 6.68 -15.35 19.39
N GLU A 56 7.88 -14.88 19.73
CA GLU A 56 8.65 -13.88 18.95
C GLU A 56 9.00 -14.44 17.57
N ALA A 57 9.44 -15.70 17.50
CA ALA A 57 9.74 -16.36 16.23
C ALA A 57 8.48 -16.50 15.35
N ILE A 58 7.31 -16.73 15.96
CA ILE A 58 6.03 -16.75 15.25
C ILE A 58 5.71 -15.36 14.69
N LEU A 59 5.82 -14.31 15.51
CA LEU A 59 5.56 -12.93 15.09
C LEU A 59 6.50 -12.52 13.96
N GLY A 60 7.79 -12.77 14.08
CA GLY A 60 8.78 -12.49 13.03
C GLY A 60 8.46 -13.19 11.71
N SER A 61 8.00 -14.45 11.76
CA SER A 61 7.57 -15.21 10.58
C SER A 61 6.33 -14.57 9.93
N ILE A 62 5.32 -14.19 10.72
CA ILE A 62 4.11 -13.51 10.23
C ILE A 62 4.50 -12.20 9.55
N ILE A 63 5.28 -11.36 10.20
CA ILE A 63 5.69 -10.06 9.66
C ILE A 63 6.47 -10.24 8.36
N SER A 64 7.42 -11.17 8.30
CA SER A 64 8.21 -11.43 7.11
C SER A 64 7.38 -11.85 5.89
N LYS A 65 6.37 -12.71 6.10
CA LYS A 65 5.44 -13.12 5.03
C LYS A 65 4.60 -11.94 4.53
N TYR A 66 4.07 -11.14 5.45
CA TYR A 66 3.28 -9.97 5.08
C TYR A 66 4.11 -8.89 4.40
N GLN A 67 5.36 -8.67 4.83
CA GLN A 67 6.27 -7.74 4.17
C GLN A 67 6.46 -8.11 2.70
N GLN A 68 6.62 -9.38 2.40
CA GLN A 68 6.76 -9.86 1.03
C GLN A 68 5.51 -9.56 0.19
N VAL A 69 4.32 -9.83 0.73
CA VAL A 69 3.04 -9.54 0.07
C VAL A 69 2.88 -8.03 -0.18
N VAL A 70 3.19 -7.20 0.83
CA VAL A 70 3.09 -5.74 0.72
C VAL A 70 4.12 -5.17 -0.26
N ASP A 71 5.35 -5.68 -0.26
CA ASP A 71 6.39 -5.26 -1.21
C ASP A 71 6.01 -5.60 -2.66
N ASP A 72 5.43 -6.77 -2.90
CA ASP A 72 4.94 -7.17 -4.23
C ASP A 72 3.75 -6.30 -4.65
N ARG A 73 2.84 -6.00 -3.72
CA ARG A 73 1.70 -5.11 -3.98
C ARG A 73 2.15 -3.69 -4.30
N LEU A 74 3.08 -3.13 -3.53
CA LEU A 74 3.64 -1.80 -3.79
C LEU A 74 4.33 -1.74 -5.16
N ARG A 75 5.08 -2.77 -5.56
CA ARG A 75 5.67 -2.84 -6.90
C ARG A 75 4.59 -2.80 -7.97
N SER A 76 3.58 -3.65 -7.87
CA SER A 76 2.44 -3.67 -8.81
C SER A 76 1.75 -2.30 -8.89
N MET A 77 1.50 -1.65 -7.75
CA MET A 77 0.89 -0.32 -7.71
C MET A 77 1.74 0.73 -8.44
N PHE A 78 3.06 0.69 -8.26
CA PHE A 78 3.96 1.63 -8.95
C PHE A 78 4.07 1.33 -10.45
N ASP A 79 3.82 0.10 -10.88
CA ASP A 79 3.81 -0.26 -12.31
C ASP A 79 2.55 0.26 -13.02
N GLU A 80 1.47 0.50 -12.29
CA GLU A 80 0.24 1.12 -12.81
C GLU A 80 0.33 2.64 -12.97
N ILE A 81 1.39 3.29 -12.48
CA ILE A 81 1.58 4.74 -12.50
C ILE A 81 2.65 5.12 -13.53
N GLU A 82 2.26 5.89 -14.52
CA GLU A 82 3.16 6.38 -15.56
C GLU A 82 3.81 7.71 -15.15
N ASP A 83 3.01 8.67 -14.71
CA ASP A 83 3.46 9.98 -14.26
C ASP A 83 2.99 10.25 -12.81
N PRO A 84 3.89 10.08 -11.82
CA PRO A 84 3.53 10.20 -10.40
C PRO A 84 3.12 11.62 -9.96
N LEU A 85 3.26 12.62 -10.84
CA LEU A 85 2.80 14.00 -10.59
C LEU A 85 1.60 14.40 -11.43
N ASN A 86 1.11 13.51 -12.30
CA ASN A 86 -0.18 13.69 -12.96
C ASN A 86 -1.31 13.52 -11.94
N PRO A 87 -2.25 14.47 -11.81
CA PRO A 87 -3.33 14.37 -10.83
C PRO A 87 -4.21 13.13 -10.96
N ASP A 88 -4.45 12.64 -12.18
CA ASP A 88 -5.30 11.45 -12.40
C ASP A 88 -4.56 10.17 -12.00
N ASP A 89 -3.27 10.06 -12.30
CA ASP A 89 -2.42 8.97 -11.83
C ASP A 89 -2.27 8.99 -10.31
N LEU A 90 -2.14 10.18 -9.73
CA LEU A 90 -2.06 10.32 -8.27
C LEU A 90 -3.36 9.91 -7.58
N LYS A 91 -4.53 10.23 -8.14
CA LYS A 91 -5.82 9.74 -7.64
C LYS A 91 -5.97 8.23 -7.79
N ARG A 92 -5.51 7.68 -8.91
CA ARG A 92 -5.45 6.21 -9.10
C ARG A 92 -4.59 5.58 -8.03
N PHE A 93 -3.40 6.12 -7.82
CA PHE A 93 -2.48 5.66 -6.77
C PHE A 93 -3.12 5.72 -5.37
N ALA A 94 -3.80 6.81 -5.03
CA ALA A 94 -4.51 6.94 -3.76
C ALA A 94 -5.57 5.82 -3.55
N ARG A 95 -6.32 5.46 -4.61
CA ARG A 95 -7.28 4.34 -4.54
C ARG A 95 -6.60 3.00 -4.33
N LEU A 96 -5.44 2.77 -4.97
CA LEU A 96 -4.64 1.56 -4.75
C LEU A 96 -4.09 1.49 -3.32
N VAL A 97 -3.65 2.62 -2.76
CA VAL A 97 -3.24 2.72 -1.35
C VAL A 97 -4.40 2.40 -0.41
N LYS A 98 -5.59 2.96 -0.68
CA LYS A 98 -6.82 2.63 0.08
C LYS A 98 -7.11 1.13 0.06
N GLN A 99 -7.06 0.52 -1.12
CA GLN A 99 -7.30 -0.91 -1.28
C GLN A 99 -6.28 -1.72 -0.47
N MET A 100 -4.99 -1.42 -0.60
CA MET A 100 -3.92 -2.08 0.13
C MET A 100 -4.11 -1.97 1.66
N VAL A 101 -4.46 -0.79 2.16
CA VAL A 101 -4.73 -0.59 3.59
C VAL A 101 -5.92 -1.44 4.05
N ASN A 102 -7.00 -1.47 3.29
CA ASN A 102 -8.20 -2.23 3.63
C ASN A 102 -7.96 -3.75 3.62
N GLU A 103 -7.25 -4.26 2.62
CA GLU A 103 -6.94 -5.67 2.46
C GLU A 103 -5.98 -6.20 3.54
N HIS A 104 -5.07 -5.35 3.99
CA HIS A 104 -3.99 -5.74 4.91
C HIS A 104 -4.05 -5.01 6.27
N HIS A 105 -5.22 -4.58 6.73
CA HIS A 105 -5.34 -3.80 7.97
C HIS A 105 -4.80 -4.52 9.21
N GLU A 106 -4.92 -5.85 9.29
CA GLU A 106 -4.35 -6.64 10.38
C GLU A 106 -2.82 -6.56 10.43
N PHE A 107 -2.17 -6.48 9.27
CA PHE A 107 -0.72 -6.29 9.19
C PHE A 107 -0.28 -4.94 9.79
N TRP A 108 -1.05 -3.88 9.53
CA TRP A 108 -0.76 -2.58 10.12
C TRP A 108 -0.95 -2.55 11.64
N LEU A 109 -1.87 -3.37 12.17
CA LEU A 109 -1.98 -3.55 13.63
C LEU A 109 -0.74 -4.26 14.21
N LEU A 110 -0.18 -5.24 13.52
CA LEU A 110 1.08 -5.87 13.93
C LEU A 110 2.25 -4.88 13.92
N MET A 111 2.25 -3.89 13.03
CA MET A 111 3.25 -2.83 13.02
C MET A 111 3.26 -2.04 14.33
N TYR A 112 2.10 -1.71 14.88
CA TYR A 112 2.03 -1.04 16.19
C TYR A 112 2.55 -1.93 17.32
N ILE A 113 2.31 -3.23 17.27
CA ILE A 113 2.89 -4.19 18.23
C ILE A 113 4.41 -4.19 18.11
N ASP A 114 4.96 -4.21 16.90
CA ASP A 114 6.41 -4.19 16.68
C ASP A 114 7.07 -2.91 17.21
N VAL A 115 6.42 -1.76 17.01
CA VAL A 115 6.91 -0.48 17.54
C VAL A 115 6.94 -0.49 19.07
N LEU A 116 5.88 -0.99 19.72
CA LEU A 116 5.74 -0.94 21.17
C LEU A 116 6.56 -2.00 21.90
N GLU A 117 6.70 -3.19 21.30
CA GLU A 117 7.24 -4.36 21.97
C GLU A 117 8.65 -4.72 21.50
N PHE A 118 9.05 -4.30 20.30
CA PHE A 118 10.29 -4.70 19.63
C PHE A 118 11.10 -3.53 19.07
N GLU A 119 10.86 -2.31 19.53
CA GLU A 119 11.59 -1.11 19.08
C GLU A 119 11.66 -0.98 17.55
N ASN A 120 10.58 -1.39 16.88
CA ASN A 120 10.45 -1.36 15.41
C ASN A 120 11.50 -2.20 14.65
N GLN A 121 11.93 -3.32 15.25
CA GLN A 121 13.00 -4.17 14.71
C GLN A 121 12.64 -4.82 13.35
N HIS A 122 11.35 -5.15 13.13
CA HIS A 122 10.88 -5.86 11.94
C HIS A 122 10.44 -4.92 10.83
N PHE A 123 9.70 -3.84 11.15
CA PHE A 123 9.13 -2.94 10.14
C PHE A 123 10.09 -1.84 9.67
N ARG A 124 11.14 -1.54 10.41
CA ARG A 124 12.08 -0.46 10.10
C ARG A 124 12.59 -0.51 8.66
N LYS A 125 13.02 -1.68 8.19
CA LYS A 125 13.56 -1.88 6.84
C LYS A 125 12.56 -1.60 5.72
N MET A 126 11.26 -1.76 5.98
CA MET A 126 10.22 -1.53 4.98
C MET A 126 10.15 -0.05 4.59
N PHE A 127 10.32 0.85 5.56
CA PHE A 127 10.29 2.30 5.33
C PHE A 127 11.66 2.89 4.99
N GLU A 128 12.74 2.15 5.22
CA GLU A 128 14.08 2.60 4.88
C GLU A 128 14.23 2.84 3.38
N ASN A 129 14.81 3.98 3.03
CA ASN A 129 15.12 4.35 1.64
C ASN A 129 13.92 4.41 0.68
N LEU A 130 12.69 4.60 1.19
CA LEU A 130 11.49 4.66 0.36
C LEU A 130 11.62 5.74 -0.74
N ALA A 131 12.03 6.96 -0.39
CA ALA A 131 12.24 8.03 -1.37
C ALA A 131 13.30 7.69 -2.42
N GLN A 132 14.34 6.94 -2.06
CA GLN A 132 15.37 6.49 -3.00
C GLN A 132 14.83 5.41 -3.95
N LYS A 133 14.04 4.46 -3.45
CA LYS A 133 13.35 3.45 -4.27
C LYS A 133 12.44 4.14 -5.30
N LEU A 134 11.66 5.14 -4.87
CA LEU A 134 10.79 5.92 -5.74
C LEU A 134 11.57 6.76 -6.76
N ARG A 135 12.69 7.38 -6.36
CA ARG A 135 13.56 8.11 -7.26
C ARG A 135 14.11 7.23 -8.37
N HIS A 136 14.49 6.00 -8.05
CA HIS A 136 14.95 5.03 -9.04
C HIS A 136 13.83 4.59 -9.99
N ARG A 137 12.67 4.25 -9.44
CA ARG A 137 11.51 3.78 -10.22
C ARG A 137 10.98 4.83 -11.20
N PHE A 138 10.91 6.08 -10.79
CA PHE A 138 10.39 7.20 -11.56
C PHE A 138 11.50 8.14 -12.08
N ALA A 139 12.70 7.63 -12.33
CA ALA A 139 13.85 8.46 -12.72
C ALA A 139 13.58 9.30 -13.97
N LYS A 140 12.96 8.70 -15.01
CA LYS A 140 12.63 9.40 -16.27
C LYS A 140 11.58 10.49 -16.08
N PRO A 141 10.37 10.22 -15.55
CA PRO A 141 9.37 11.24 -15.26
C PRO A 141 9.91 12.37 -14.39
N PHE A 142 10.66 12.06 -13.35
CA PHE A 142 11.23 13.09 -12.47
C PHE A 142 12.30 13.98 -13.18
N ALA A 143 13.10 13.39 -14.07
CA ALA A 143 14.06 14.16 -14.87
C ALA A 143 13.36 15.10 -15.86
N GLU A 144 12.26 14.65 -16.47
CA GLU A 144 11.44 15.47 -17.37
C GLU A 144 10.79 16.64 -16.65
N LEU A 145 10.23 16.42 -15.48
CA LEU A 145 9.66 17.46 -14.63
C LEU A 145 10.68 18.52 -14.22
N LYS A 146 11.90 18.10 -13.84
CA LYS A 146 12.98 19.03 -13.52
C LYS A 146 13.39 19.86 -14.74
N ARG A 147 13.50 19.24 -15.92
CA ARG A 147 13.86 19.94 -17.16
C ARG A 147 12.80 20.92 -17.65
N SER A 148 11.53 20.58 -17.48
CA SER A 148 10.42 21.43 -17.93
C SER A 148 10.19 22.68 -17.07
N GLY A 149 10.85 22.78 -15.90
CA GLY A 149 10.59 23.85 -14.93
C GLY A 149 9.20 23.81 -14.31
N ALA A 150 8.52 22.64 -14.39
CA ALA A 150 7.16 22.46 -13.87
C ALA A 150 7.08 22.48 -12.34
N LEU A 151 8.18 22.23 -11.67
CA LEU A 151 8.26 22.19 -10.20
C LEU A 151 8.55 23.59 -9.63
N HIS A 152 8.05 23.83 -8.41
CA HIS A 152 8.54 24.96 -7.62
C HIS A 152 10.02 24.79 -7.26
N ASP A 153 10.70 25.92 -7.01
CA ASP A 153 12.13 25.91 -6.69
C ASP A 153 12.37 25.12 -5.39
N GLY A 154 13.45 24.33 -5.39
CA GLY A 154 13.82 23.50 -4.25
C GLY A 154 13.02 22.22 -4.06
N VAL A 155 11.97 21.95 -4.85
CA VAL A 155 11.18 20.72 -4.75
C VAL A 155 11.92 19.53 -5.39
N ASP A 156 12.19 18.50 -4.59
CA ASP A 156 12.59 17.19 -5.10
C ASP A 156 11.33 16.34 -5.36
N PRO A 157 11.09 15.92 -6.63
CA PRO A 157 9.87 15.22 -6.98
C PRO A 157 9.74 13.85 -6.30
N ALA A 158 10.84 13.18 -5.96
CA ALA A 158 10.81 11.92 -5.25
C ALA A 158 10.38 12.10 -3.79
N ILE A 159 10.86 13.15 -3.13
CA ILE A 159 10.41 13.51 -1.78
C ILE A 159 8.94 13.90 -1.82
N GLY A 160 8.55 14.72 -2.80
CA GLY A 160 7.17 15.12 -2.98
C GLY A 160 6.23 13.93 -3.15
N PHE A 161 6.54 12.99 -4.04
CA PHE A 161 5.71 11.80 -4.24
C PHE A 161 5.70 10.87 -3.01
N THR A 162 6.84 10.76 -2.31
CA THR A 162 6.89 10.04 -1.02
C THR A 162 5.96 10.67 0.00
N ALA A 163 5.93 12.00 0.09
CA ALA A 163 5.02 12.72 0.99
C ALA A 163 3.55 12.47 0.64
N ALA A 164 3.19 12.48 -0.66
CA ALA A 164 1.84 12.14 -1.11
C ALA A 164 1.46 10.70 -0.72
N TYR A 165 2.36 9.73 -0.93
CA TYR A 165 2.14 8.35 -0.50
C TYR A 165 1.87 8.28 1.01
N MET A 166 2.73 8.89 1.82
CA MET A 166 2.57 8.88 3.28
C MET A 166 1.28 9.57 3.72
N GLN A 167 0.87 10.64 3.05
CA GLN A 167 -0.38 11.35 3.33
C GLN A 167 -1.61 10.47 3.06
N PHE A 168 -1.69 9.82 1.90
CA PHE A 168 -2.78 8.88 1.59
C PHE A 168 -2.76 7.67 2.51
N PHE A 169 -1.59 7.09 2.74
CA PHE A 169 -1.45 5.96 3.63
C PHE A 169 -1.93 6.28 5.05
N ASN A 170 -1.47 7.40 5.64
CA ASN A 170 -1.90 7.82 6.97
C ASN A 170 -3.40 8.10 7.03
N TYR A 171 -3.95 8.78 6.02
CA TYR A 171 -5.39 9.05 5.96
C TYR A 171 -6.18 7.73 6.02
N PHE A 172 -5.89 6.78 5.15
CA PHE A 172 -6.64 5.52 5.09
C PHE A 172 -6.39 4.61 6.30
N ILE A 173 -5.19 4.64 6.89
CA ILE A 173 -4.91 3.93 8.15
C ILE A 173 -5.76 4.49 9.28
N VAL A 174 -5.84 5.81 9.42
CA VAL A 174 -6.66 6.46 10.44
C VAL A 174 -8.14 6.10 10.25
N GLU A 175 -8.66 6.25 9.03
CA GLU A 175 -10.04 5.88 8.72
C GLU A 175 -10.34 4.40 9.06
N LYS A 176 -9.40 3.49 8.77
CA LYS A 176 -9.60 2.06 8.96
C LYS A 176 -9.45 1.60 10.41
N LEU A 177 -8.45 2.09 11.13
CA LEU A 177 -8.10 1.54 12.45
C LEU A 177 -8.82 2.24 13.60
N PHE A 178 -9.19 3.51 13.45
CA PHE A 178 -9.83 4.27 14.53
C PHE A 178 -11.36 4.29 14.43
N GLY A 179 -11.94 3.43 13.60
CA GLY A 179 -13.39 3.18 13.53
C GLY A 179 -14.21 4.39 13.08
N GLY A 180 -13.55 5.41 12.55
CA GLY A 180 -14.19 6.59 12.01
C GLY A 180 -14.54 6.37 10.56
N ASN A 181 -15.71 6.80 10.18
CA ASN A 181 -16.00 7.09 8.80
C ASN A 181 -16.00 8.61 8.69
N MET A 182 -15.19 9.16 7.79
CA MET A 182 -15.14 10.60 7.50
C MET A 182 -14.51 11.47 8.62
N HIS A 183 -13.31 11.12 9.08
CA HIS A 183 -12.55 11.96 10.03
C HIS A 183 -12.39 13.41 9.56
N LEU A 184 -12.35 13.63 8.24
CA LEU A 184 -12.35 14.97 7.66
C LEU A 184 -13.76 15.52 7.38
N GLY A 185 -14.84 14.80 7.74
CA GLY A 185 -16.22 15.18 7.42
C GLY A 185 -16.59 15.05 5.93
N ILE A 186 -15.80 14.33 5.15
CA ILE A 186 -15.96 14.10 3.71
C ILE A 186 -15.76 12.62 3.39
N ASN A 187 -16.30 12.15 2.26
CA ASN A 187 -16.06 10.79 1.82
C ASN A 187 -14.67 10.60 1.20
N ASP A 188 -14.27 9.34 1.00
CA ASP A 188 -12.93 8.99 0.49
C ASP A 188 -12.60 9.63 -0.87
N GLU A 189 -13.55 9.70 -1.79
CA GLU A 189 -13.31 10.33 -3.09
C GLU A 189 -13.12 11.85 -2.97
N GLN A 190 -13.85 12.48 -2.09
CA GLN A 190 -13.66 13.90 -1.78
C GLN A 190 -12.30 14.14 -1.11
N ALA A 191 -11.90 13.25 -0.18
CA ALA A 191 -10.59 13.30 0.45
C ALA A 191 -9.46 13.10 -0.58
N ILE A 192 -9.54 12.09 -1.45
CA ILE A 192 -8.58 11.85 -2.52
C ILE A 192 -8.43 13.09 -3.41
N ASN A 193 -9.56 13.69 -3.84
CA ASN A 193 -9.52 14.89 -4.67
C ASN A 193 -8.86 16.06 -3.95
N SER A 194 -9.26 16.34 -2.70
CA SER A 194 -8.72 17.44 -1.90
C SER A 194 -7.23 17.28 -1.62
N LEU A 195 -6.80 16.09 -1.19
CA LEU A 195 -5.39 15.81 -0.92
C LEU A 195 -4.54 15.86 -2.20
N THR A 196 -5.07 15.36 -3.32
CA THR A 196 -4.41 15.47 -4.64
C THR A 196 -4.25 16.92 -5.05
N ASP A 197 -5.26 17.75 -4.85
CA ASP A 197 -5.23 19.17 -5.15
C ASP A 197 -4.18 19.93 -4.32
N ILE A 198 -4.17 19.67 -3.00
CA ILE A 198 -3.18 20.27 -2.08
C ILE A 198 -1.76 19.91 -2.52
N TYR A 199 -1.53 18.61 -2.80
CA TYR A 199 -0.24 18.12 -3.26
C TYR A 199 0.18 18.76 -4.58
N SER A 200 -0.70 18.73 -5.59
CA SER A 200 -0.40 19.28 -6.92
C SER A 200 -0.13 20.79 -6.86
N ARG A 201 -0.88 21.52 -6.03
CA ARG A 201 -0.66 22.98 -5.86
C ARG A 201 0.62 23.31 -5.11
N GLY A 202 1.02 22.45 -4.17
CA GLY A 202 2.27 22.65 -3.41
C GLY A 202 3.53 22.32 -4.18
N ILE A 203 3.45 21.48 -5.23
CA ILE A 203 4.62 20.98 -5.95
C ILE A 203 4.76 21.58 -7.34
N LEU A 204 3.65 21.75 -8.07
CA LEU A 204 3.64 22.19 -9.45
C LEU A 204 3.38 23.70 -9.59
N ARG A 205 4.14 24.38 -10.43
CA ARG A 205 3.87 25.76 -10.82
C ARG A 205 2.54 25.87 -11.57
N SER A 206 1.83 26.98 -11.39
CA SER A 206 0.47 27.20 -11.93
C SER A 206 0.37 27.02 -13.45
N GLN A 207 1.43 27.32 -14.19
CA GLN A 207 1.48 27.20 -15.65
C GLN A 207 1.51 25.76 -16.16
N HIS A 208 1.87 24.78 -15.32
CA HIS A 208 2.02 23.38 -15.68
C HIS A 208 0.89 22.49 -15.11
N ARG A 209 -0.13 23.09 -14.52
CA ARG A 209 -1.32 22.37 -14.09
C ARG A 209 -2.10 21.92 -15.32
N ARG A 210 -1.94 20.67 -15.74
CA ARG A 210 -2.77 20.10 -16.81
C ARG A 210 -4.23 20.10 -16.33
N SER A 211 -5.10 20.80 -17.05
CA SER A 211 -6.54 20.65 -16.89
C SER A 211 -6.94 19.19 -17.08
N PRO A 212 -7.91 18.67 -16.32
CA PRO A 212 -8.40 17.29 -16.50
C PRO A 212 -8.77 17.09 -17.97
N GLY A 213 -8.24 16.04 -18.57
CA GLY A 213 -8.22 15.82 -20.01
C GLY A 213 -9.61 15.94 -20.64
N LYS A 214 -9.74 16.88 -21.55
CA LYS A 214 -10.78 16.79 -22.58
C LYS A 214 -10.42 15.58 -23.45
N THR A 215 -11.13 14.49 -23.24
CA THR A 215 -11.14 13.34 -24.16
C THR A 215 -11.51 13.89 -25.55
N THR A 216 -10.54 14.03 -26.42
CA THR A 216 -10.80 14.34 -27.82
C THR A 216 -11.42 13.10 -28.44
N HIS A 217 -12.76 13.06 -28.45
CA HIS A 217 -13.48 12.22 -29.37
C HIS A 217 -13.07 12.65 -30.79
N LYS A 218 -12.23 11.85 -31.44
CA LYS A 218 -12.03 11.94 -32.88
C LYS A 218 -13.37 11.60 -33.53
N THR A 219 -14.10 12.64 -33.93
CA THR A 219 -15.21 12.53 -34.86
C THR A 219 -14.68 12.03 -36.20
N GLN A 220 -15.05 10.84 -36.58
CA GLN A 220 -14.84 10.32 -37.94
C GLN A 220 -15.60 11.23 -38.93
N PRO A 221 -15.01 11.60 -40.07
CA PRO A 221 -15.70 12.38 -41.09
C PRO A 221 -16.80 11.51 -41.74
N ALA A 222 -17.99 12.03 -41.75
CA ALA A 222 -19.14 11.42 -42.43
C ALA A 222 -18.89 11.28 -43.93
N HIS A 223 -18.99 10.06 -44.43
CA HIS A 223 -18.99 9.73 -45.85
C HIS A 223 -20.26 10.39 -46.50
N ARG A 224 -20.04 11.44 -47.29
CA ARG A 224 -21.06 11.99 -48.18
C ARG A 224 -21.32 11.01 -49.30
N GLY A 225 -22.43 10.28 -49.22
CA GLY A 225 -22.97 9.49 -50.28
C GLY A 225 -23.45 10.39 -51.45
N ARG A 226 -22.83 10.24 -52.62
CA ARG A 226 -23.25 10.84 -53.88
C ARG A 226 -24.58 10.21 -54.31
N LYS A 227 -25.65 11.01 -54.36
CA LYS A 227 -26.88 10.65 -55.12
C LYS A 227 -26.57 10.81 -56.60
N GLY A 228 -26.59 9.73 -57.34
CA GLY A 228 -26.64 9.71 -58.80
C GLY A 228 -28.08 9.80 -59.22
N THR A 229 -28.38 10.78 -60.01
CA THR A 229 -29.61 10.92 -60.79
C THR A 229 -29.44 10.10 -62.10
N SER A 230 -30.43 9.27 -62.41
CA SER A 230 -30.73 8.97 -63.82
C SER A 230 -32.14 8.38 -63.94
N LYS A 231 -32.94 9.08 -64.73
CA LYS A 231 -34.09 8.71 -65.52
C LYS A 231 -35.10 7.68 -65.01
#